data_41ee7164dbdcab1e81fc27a11164b335
#
_entry.id   41ee7164dbdcab1e81fc27a11164b335
#
_cell.length_a   1.000
_cell.length_b   1.000
_cell.length_c   1.000
_cell.angle_alpha   90.00
_cell.angle_beta   90.00
_cell.angle_gamma   90.00
#
_symmetry.space_group_name_H-M   'P 1'
#
loop_
_entity.id
_entity.type
_entity.pdbx_description
1 polymer ?
#
loop_
_entity_poly.entity_id
_entity_poly.type
_entity_poly.pdbx_seq_one_letter_code
_entity_poly.pdbx_strand_id
1 'polypeptide(L)'
;AADVAVLTYCRQIGQEVHLSTQLNISNCAALDFYAQYADVAVLARELNLDQVERIYRHISDHNVCGPSGKKVRIEMFCHGALCMAVSGKCYLSLDNLGRSANRGQCMQVCRRSYTVRDRETGVELDVDNKYIMSPKDLKTIGFLDRMVAAGVRVFKIEGRARSAEYVDTVVRCYKEALASIVDGTYCPEKVQAWDERLATVFNRGFWDGYYLGQKLGEWSAEYGSSATERKEYIGKGLKYFSKLGVGEFFIEAGELHPGDRV
;
A
#
# COMPACT_ATOMS: atom_id res chain seq x y z
N ALA A 1 6.29 14.22 0.23
CA ALA A 1 6.94 14.96 -0.87
C ALA A 1 8.21 14.23 -1.33
N ALA A 2 8.67 14.50 -2.57
CA ALA A 2 9.94 13.99 -3.13
C ALA A 2 10.74 15.09 -3.85
N ASP A 3 10.06 16.15 -4.25
CA ASP A 3 10.68 17.29 -4.94
C ASP A 3 11.42 18.19 -3.95
N VAL A 4 12.68 18.50 -4.24
CA VAL A 4 13.55 19.26 -3.33
C VAL A 4 13.06 20.70 -3.12
N ALA A 5 12.49 21.35 -4.16
CA ALA A 5 11.95 22.69 -4.01
C ALA A 5 10.75 22.70 -3.04
N VAL A 6 9.86 21.68 -3.15
CA VAL A 6 8.74 21.51 -2.23
C VAL A 6 9.23 21.22 -0.82
N LEU A 7 10.22 20.34 -0.64
CA LEU A 7 10.81 20.03 0.67
C LEU A 7 11.40 21.29 1.32
N THR A 8 12.17 22.06 0.57
CA THR A 8 12.79 23.30 1.04
C THR A 8 11.74 24.34 1.43
N TYR A 9 10.71 24.52 0.61
CA TYR A 9 9.63 25.45 0.88
C TYR A 9 8.84 25.06 2.14
N CYS A 10 8.44 23.77 2.24
CA CYS A 10 7.73 23.27 3.42
C CYS A 10 8.54 23.50 4.71
N ARG A 11 9.87 23.28 4.67
CA ARG A 11 10.74 23.56 5.80
C ARG A 11 10.74 25.05 6.17
N GLN A 12 10.76 25.94 5.17
CA GLN A 12 10.74 27.40 5.42
C GLN A 12 9.48 27.88 6.12
N ILE A 13 8.32 27.29 5.78
CA ILE A 13 7.02 27.65 6.35
C ILE A 13 6.62 26.81 7.56
N GLY A 14 7.47 25.87 8.02
CA GLY A 14 7.17 25.00 9.16
C GLY A 14 6.10 23.94 8.89
N GLN A 15 5.85 23.59 7.62
CA GLN A 15 4.88 22.56 7.26
C GLN A 15 5.45 21.15 7.48
N GLU A 16 4.75 20.31 8.26
CA GLU A 16 5.13 18.89 8.42
C GLU A 16 5.15 18.17 7.07
N VAL A 17 6.20 17.38 6.85
CA VAL A 17 6.43 16.65 5.61
C VAL A 17 6.68 15.18 5.91
N HIS A 18 6.03 14.30 5.11
CA HIS A 18 6.41 12.90 4.96
C HIS A 18 7.25 12.76 3.68
N LEU A 19 8.47 12.26 3.79
CA LEU A 19 9.32 11.94 2.64
C LEU A 19 8.70 10.80 1.84
N SER A 20 8.63 10.97 0.53
CA SER A 20 8.04 9.95 -0.34
C SER A 20 8.98 8.74 -0.51
N THR A 21 8.40 7.56 -0.70
CA THR A 21 9.13 6.37 -1.16
C THR A 21 9.87 6.59 -2.51
N GLN A 22 9.51 7.61 -3.28
CA GLN A 22 10.22 7.99 -4.52
C GLN A 22 11.67 8.44 -4.27
N LEU A 23 12.02 8.84 -3.05
CA LEU A 23 13.39 9.17 -2.65
C LEU A 23 14.26 7.94 -2.42
N ASN A 24 13.63 6.75 -2.39
CA ASN A 24 14.29 5.46 -2.25
C ASN A 24 15.27 5.40 -1.05
N ILE A 25 14.83 5.88 0.11
CA ILE A 25 15.64 5.88 1.34
C ILE A 25 15.81 4.44 1.80
N SER A 26 17.03 3.92 1.69
CA SER A 26 17.36 2.51 1.94
C SER A 26 18.55 2.30 2.88
N ASN A 27 19.12 3.37 3.42
CA ASN A 27 20.26 3.32 4.33
C ASN A 27 20.33 4.56 5.23
N CYS A 28 21.18 4.49 6.26
CA CYS A 28 21.31 5.55 7.26
C CYS A 28 21.78 6.88 6.67
N ALA A 29 22.75 6.87 5.74
CA ALA A 29 23.28 8.10 5.17
C ALA A 29 22.22 8.86 4.35
N ALA A 30 21.39 8.15 3.58
CA ALA A 30 20.28 8.75 2.88
C ALA A 30 19.24 9.32 3.86
N LEU A 31 18.95 8.60 4.96
CA LEU A 31 18.06 9.09 6.00
C LEU A 31 18.60 10.37 6.65
N ASP A 32 19.87 10.40 7.04
CA ASP A 32 20.50 11.58 7.68
C ASP A 32 20.42 12.80 6.77
N PHE A 33 20.68 12.62 5.48
CA PHE A 33 20.57 13.70 4.49
C PHE A 33 19.15 14.27 4.43
N TYR A 34 18.13 13.39 4.35
CA TYR A 34 16.76 13.85 4.19
C TYR A 34 16.08 14.25 5.51
N ALA A 35 16.59 13.83 6.66
CA ALA A 35 16.05 14.19 7.97
C ALA A 35 15.96 15.70 8.20
N GLN A 36 16.85 16.48 7.58
CA GLN A 36 16.79 17.94 7.65
C GLN A 36 15.52 18.57 7.07
N TYR A 37 14.74 17.84 6.29
CA TYR A 37 13.54 18.33 5.60
C TYR A 37 12.23 17.78 6.16
N ALA A 38 12.26 16.70 6.94
CA ALA A 38 11.03 16.03 7.32
C ALA A 38 11.15 15.24 8.63
N ASP A 39 10.03 15.14 9.33
CA ASP A 39 9.88 14.37 10.58
C ASP A 39 9.46 12.92 10.35
N VAL A 40 9.07 12.57 9.13
CA VAL A 40 8.64 11.22 8.75
C VAL A 40 9.31 10.81 7.44
N ALA A 41 9.96 9.64 7.45
CA ALA A 41 10.62 9.07 6.28
C ALA A 41 9.94 7.77 5.84
N VAL A 42 9.37 7.76 4.61
CA VAL A 42 8.94 6.51 3.98
C VAL A 42 10.16 5.80 3.43
N LEU A 43 10.50 4.64 4.00
CA LEU A 43 11.61 3.84 3.54
C LEU A 43 11.28 3.10 2.22
N ALA A 44 12.34 2.70 1.51
CA ALA A 44 12.21 1.87 0.32
C ALA A 44 11.51 0.54 0.65
N ARG A 45 10.66 0.07 -0.26
CA ARG A 45 9.84 -1.14 -0.07
C ARG A 45 10.63 -2.43 -0.22
N GLU A 46 11.82 -2.35 -0.76
CA GLU A 46 12.74 -3.45 -0.99
C GLU A 46 13.53 -3.86 0.27
N LEU A 47 13.41 -3.08 1.34
CA LEU A 47 14.06 -3.39 2.62
C LEU A 47 13.35 -4.53 3.36
N ASN A 48 14.14 -5.39 4.00
CA ASN A 48 13.63 -6.32 5.00
C ASN A 48 13.60 -5.67 6.40
N LEU A 49 12.91 -6.31 7.34
CA LEU A 49 12.72 -5.75 8.68
C LEU A 49 14.04 -5.61 9.46
N ASP A 50 15.05 -6.46 9.21
CA ASP A 50 16.37 -6.32 9.87
C ASP A 50 17.08 -5.03 9.41
N GLN A 51 16.94 -4.67 8.12
CA GLN A 51 17.48 -3.43 7.59
C GLN A 51 16.72 -2.22 8.15
N VAL A 52 15.40 -2.32 8.30
CA VAL A 52 14.57 -1.29 8.91
C VAL A 52 14.98 -1.07 10.38
N GLU A 53 15.17 -2.14 11.14
CA GLU A 53 15.61 -2.07 12.54
C GLU A 53 16.98 -1.40 12.67
N ARG A 54 17.94 -1.68 11.77
CA ARG A 54 19.24 -1.00 11.75
C ARG A 54 19.09 0.51 11.57
N ILE A 55 18.22 0.94 10.64
CA ILE A 55 17.92 2.37 10.44
C ILE A 55 17.27 2.96 11.69
N TYR A 56 16.34 2.25 12.33
CA TYR A 56 15.69 2.69 13.57
C TYR A 56 16.68 2.84 14.74
N ARG A 57 17.59 1.87 14.90
CA ARG A 57 18.66 1.96 15.90
C ARG A 57 19.58 3.16 15.62
N HIS A 58 19.96 3.36 14.37
CA HIS A 58 20.75 4.54 13.97
C HIS A 58 20.08 5.86 14.35
N ILE A 59 18.77 6.01 14.08
CA ILE A 59 17.99 7.19 14.50
C ILE A 59 18.09 7.39 16.02
N SER A 60 18.00 6.29 16.78
CA SER A 60 18.00 6.33 18.24
C SER A 60 19.36 6.67 18.81
N ASP A 61 20.41 6.04 18.30
CA ASP A 61 21.79 6.12 18.82
C ASP A 61 22.45 7.48 18.47
N HIS A 62 22.14 8.01 17.27
CA HIS A 62 22.72 9.28 16.80
C HIS A 62 21.74 10.47 16.98
N ASN A 63 20.59 10.25 17.63
CA ASN A 63 19.56 11.26 17.85
C ASN A 63 19.16 12.03 16.56
N VAL A 64 18.93 11.28 15.46
CA VAL A 64 18.58 11.88 14.17
C VAL A 64 17.20 12.52 14.26
N CYS A 65 17.15 13.84 14.21
CA CYS A 65 15.94 14.63 14.36
C CYS A 65 15.52 15.31 13.05
N GLY A 66 14.22 15.46 12.88
CA GLY A 66 13.64 16.27 11.81
C GLY A 66 13.53 17.75 12.18
N PRO A 67 12.89 18.56 11.32
CA PRO A 67 12.73 20.02 11.54
C PRO A 67 12.00 20.39 12.83
N SER A 68 11.13 19.53 13.36
CA SER A 68 10.43 19.75 14.63
C SER A 68 11.32 19.56 15.87
N GLY A 69 12.58 19.13 15.72
CA GLY A 69 13.47 18.74 16.81
C GLY A 69 13.16 17.38 17.42
N LYS A 70 12.16 16.64 16.91
CA LYS A 70 11.84 15.26 17.32
C LYS A 70 12.55 14.26 16.44
N LYS A 71 12.82 13.06 16.99
CA LYS A 71 13.39 11.96 16.22
C LYS A 71 12.53 11.63 15.00
N VAL A 72 13.19 11.40 13.87
CA VAL A 72 12.50 10.98 12.62
C VAL A 72 11.75 9.69 12.85
N ARG A 73 10.49 9.65 12.40
CA ARG A 73 9.65 8.46 12.44
C ARG A 73 9.75 7.69 11.14
N ILE A 74 9.89 6.39 11.23
CA ILE A 74 9.88 5.50 10.07
C ILE A 74 8.43 5.23 9.64
N GLU A 75 8.15 5.48 8.37
CA GLU A 75 6.90 5.10 7.69
C GLU A 75 7.16 3.97 6.70
N MET A 76 6.32 2.94 6.73
CA MET A 76 6.38 1.84 5.76
C MET A 76 4.99 1.48 5.25
N PHE A 77 4.92 1.01 4.01
CA PHE A 77 3.69 0.42 3.50
C PHE A 77 3.35 -0.85 4.30
N CYS A 78 2.08 -0.98 4.65
CA CYS A 78 1.58 -2.16 5.36
C CYS A 78 0.52 -2.94 4.56
N HIS A 79 -0.15 -2.30 3.61
CA HIS A 79 -1.19 -2.96 2.81
C HIS A 79 -1.36 -2.34 1.43
N GLY A 80 -1.72 -3.19 0.46
CA GLY A 80 -2.21 -2.78 -0.84
C GLY A 80 -1.21 -2.95 -1.99
N ALA A 81 -1.49 -2.33 -3.12
CA ALA A 81 -0.77 -2.58 -4.35
C ALA A 81 0.74 -2.28 -4.26
N LEU A 82 1.56 -3.27 -4.57
CA LEU A 82 3.00 -3.08 -4.78
C LEU A 82 3.26 -2.66 -6.24
N CYS A 83 4.21 -1.76 -6.43
CA CYS A 83 4.71 -1.42 -7.75
C CYS A 83 5.78 -2.42 -8.16
N MET A 84 5.77 -2.88 -9.41
CA MET A 84 6.84 -3.74 -9.93
C MET A 84 8.17 -2.99 -10.12
N ALA A 85 8.11 -1.67 -10.28
CA ALA A 85 9.27 -0.82 -10.47
C ALA A 85 9.61 -0.05 -9.18
N VAL A 86 10.84 0.46 -9.09
CA VAL A 86 11.18 1.48 -8.09
C VAL A 86 10.18 2.62 -8.19
N SER A 87 9.62 3.03 -7.06
CA SER A 87 8.51 4.00 -7.02
C SER A 87 8.83 5.29 -7.77
N GLY A 88 7.93 5.68 -8.68
CA GLY A 88 8.07 6.85 -9.52
C GLY A 88 9.06 6.72 -10.69
N LYS A 89 9.80 5.62 -10.81
CA LYS A 89 10.81 5.39 -11.87
C LYS A 89 10.28 4.54 -13.04
N CYS A 90 8.96 4.46 -13.21
CA CYS A 90 8.34 3.66 -14.26
C CYS A 90 7.85 4.53 -15.42
N TYR A 91 8.24 4.17 -16.63
CA TYR A 91 7.87 4.87 -17.88
C TYR A 91 6.70 4.20 -18.63
N LEU A 92 6.19 3.05 -18.17
CA LEU A 92 5.14 2.30 -18.91
C LEU A 92 3.89 3.15 -19.21
N SER A 93 3.41 3.93 -18.24
CA SER A 93 2.25 4.80 -18.45
C SER A 93 2.57 6.00 -19.32
N LEU A 94 3.81 6.51 -19.28
CA LEU A 94 4.24 7.64 -20.09
C LEU A 94 4.37 7.22 -21.55
N ASP A 95 5.03 6.11 -21.82
CA ASP A 95 5.24 5.57 -23.15
C ASP A 95 3.91 5.20 -23.84
N ASN A 96 3.07 4.43 -23.14
CA ASN A 96 1.82 3.93 -23.72
C ASN A 96 0.69 4.98 -23.83
N LEU A 97 0.63 5.95 -22.90
CA LEU A 97 -0.56 6.79 -22.71
C LEU A 97 -0.22 8.27 -22.49
N GLY A 98 1.04 8.68 -22.59
CA GLY A 98 1.48 10.04 -22.30
C GLY A 98 1.25 10.48 -20.85
N ARG A 99 1.09 9.52 -19.91
CA ARG A 99 0.75 9.77 -18.49
C ARG A 99 1.92 9.43 -17.57
N SER A 100 2.48 10.41 -16.88
CA SER A 100 3.65 10.22 -16.02
C SER A 100 3.29 9.66 -14.64
N ALA A 101 3.80 8.48 -14.29
CA ALA A 101 3.66 7.89 -12.97
C ALA A 101 4.32 8.76 -11.89
N ASN A 102 5.45 9.41 -12.20
CA ASN A 102 6.13 10.34 -11.30
C ASN A 102 5.28 11.57 -10.94
N ARG A 103 4.41 11.99 -11.87
CA ARG A 103 3.45 13.08 -11.67
C ARG A 103 2.10 12.62 -11.11
N GLY A 104 2.04 11.41 -10.56
CA GLY A 104 0.82 10.86 -9.97
C GLY A 104 -0.18 10.26 -10.98
N GLN A 105 0.16 10.11 -12.27
CA GLN A 105 -0.74 9.64 -13.33
C GLN A 105 -0.42 8.19 -13.77
N CYS A 106 -0.11 7.30 -12.84
CA CYS A 106 0.09 5.89 -13.15
C CYS A 106 -1.23 5.23 -13.59
N MET A 107 -1.28 4.72 -14.82
CA MET A 107 -2.45 4.04 -15.41
C MET A 107 -2.45 2.53 -15.17
N GLN A 108 -1.52 2.04 -14.37
CA GLN A 108 -1.39 0.62 -13.99
C GLN A 108 -1.32 -0.35 -15.18
N VAL A 109 -0.70 0.04 -16.29
CA VAL A 109 -0.56 -0.81 -17.49
C VAL A 109 0.16 -2.13 -17.19
N CYS A 110 1.04 -2.16 -16.18
CA CYS A 110 1.70 -3.39 -15.71
C CYS A 110 0.73 -4.46 -15.18
N ARG A 111 -0.55 -4.12 -14.94
CA ARG A 111 -1.58 -5.05 -14.45
C ARG A 111 -2.29 -5.82 -15.56
N ARG A 112 -1.88 -5.65 -16.80
CA ARG A 112 -2.38 -6.38 -17.96
C ARG A 112 -1.57 -7.66 -18.19
N SER A 113 -2.11 -8.59 -18.95
CA SER A 113 -1.34 -9.73 -19.49
C SER A 113 -0.48 -9.27 -20.65
N TYR A 114 0.70 -9.86 -20.78
CA TYR A 114 1.64 -9.56 -21.85
C TYR A 114 2.22 -10.83 -22.43
N THR A 115 2.51 -10.79 -23.75
CA THR A 115 3.37 -11.75 -24.44
C THR A 115 4.71 -11.07 -24.68
N VAL A 116 5.80 -11.71 -24.29
CA VAL A 116 7.16 -11.22 -24.52
C VAL A 116 7.78 -12.09 -25.64
N ARG A 117 8.19 -11.45 -26.73
CA ARG A 117 8.81 -12.13 -27.86
C ARG A 117 10.16 -11.53 -28.15
N ASP A 118 11.19 -12.37 -28.26
CA ASP A 118 12.48 -12.00 -28.77
C ASP A 118 12.37 -11.73 -30.29
N ARG A 119 12.74 -10.53 -30.73
CA ARG A 119 12.60 -10.16 -32.13
C ARG A 119 13.66 -10.77 -33.04
N GLU A 120 14.80 -11.14 -32.51
CA GLU A 120 15.91 -11.70 -33.28
C GLU A 120 15.73 -13.19 -33.49
N THR A 121 15.36 -13.92 -32.44
CA THR A 121 15.20 -15.36 -32.47
C THR A 121 13.75 -15.81 -32.74
N GLY A 122 12.78 -14.94 -32.54
CA GLY A 122 11.35 -15.24 -32.63
C GLY A 122 10.83 -16.08 -31.47
N VAL A 123 11.68 -16.40 -30.47
CA VAL A 123 11.28 -17.18 -29.30
C VAL A 123 10.33 -16.36 -28.45
N GLU A 124 9.15 -16.91 -28.17
CA GLU A 124 8.23 -16.37 -27.16
C GLU A 124 8.64 -16.91 -25.80
N LEU A 125 8.79 -16.00 -24.83
CA LEU A 125 8.94 -16.38 -23.44
C LEU A 125 7.59 -16.96 -22.98
N ASP A 126 7.54 -18.28 -22.89
CA ASP A 126 6.45 -18.99 -22.22
C ASP A 126 6.65 -18.80 -20.71
N VAL A 127 6.07 -17.73 -20.20
CA VAL A 127 6.11 -17.42 -18.77
C VAL A 127 4.87 -18.06 -18.19
N ASP A 128 5.01 -18.97 -17.24
CA ASP A 128 3.91 -19.66 -16.54
C ASP A 128 2.87 -18.68 -15.97
N ASN A 129 3.24 -17.45 -15.81
CA ASN A 129 2.39 -16.36 -15.34
C ASN A 129 2.27 -15.25 -16.39
N LYS A 130 1.12 -15.13 -17.03
CA LYS A 130 0.81 -14.06 -18.01
C LYS A 130 0.93 -12.64 -17.43
N TYR A 131 0.90 -12.51 -16.10
CA TYR A 131 0.96 -11.22 -15.38
C TYR A 131 2.32 -10.93 -14.79
N ILE A 132 3.38 -11.22 -15.51
CA ILE A 132 4.80 -11.08 -15.10
C ILE A 132 5.18 -9.72 -14.49
N MET A 133 4.40 -8.69 -14.76
CA MET A 133 4.60 -7.34 -14.22
C MET A 133 3.56 -6.94 -13.18
N SER A 134 2.67 -7.85 -12.75
CA SER A 134 1.60 -7.58 -11.79
C SER A 134 1.87 -8.28 -10.45
N PRO A 135 2.66 -7.68 -9.54
CA PRO A 135 2.85 -8.27 -8.22
C PRO A 135 1.52 -8.41 -7.47
N LYS A 136 1.43 -9.43 -6.62
CA LYS A 136 0.39 -9.54 -5.61
C LYS A 136 0.36 -8.31 -4.70
N ASP A 137 -0.74 -8.10 -4.02
CA ASP A 137 -0.88 -6.98 -3.09
C ASP A 137 -0.15 -7.30 -1.76
N LEU A 138 0.53 -6.31 -1.20
CA LEU A 138 1.18 -6.40 0.10
C LEU A 138 0.14 -6.60 1.19
N LYS A 139 0.40 -7.51 2.13
CA LYS A 139 -0.38 -7.70 3.35
C LYS A 139 0.56 -8.05 4.51
N THR A 140 0.62 -7.20 5.51
CA THR A 140 1.55 -7.35 6.65
C THR A 140 0.87 -7.64 7.97
N ILE A 141 -0.46 -7.80 7.97
CA ILE A 141 -1.23 -7.95 9.21
C ILE A 141 -0.82 -9.17 10.03
N GLY A 142 -0.27 -10.22 9.39
CA GLY A 142 0.21 -11.42 10.05
C GLY A 142 1.55 -11.29 10.78
N PHE A 143 2.28 -10.19 10.55
CA PHE A 143 3.56 -9.89 11.22
C PHE A 143 3.70 -8.40 11.57
N LEU A 144 2.58 -7.74 11.83
CA LEU A 144 2.53 -6.31 12.13
C LEU A 144 3.28 -5.98 13.43
N ASP A 145 3.25 -6.87 14.41
CA ASP A 145 4.03 -6.80 15.64
C ASP A 145 5.54 -6.72 15.37
N ARG A 146 6.04 -7.49 14.41
CA ARG A 146 7.45 -7.46 14.00
C ARG A 146 7.81 -6.12 13.35
N MET A 147 6.89 -5.51 12.58
CA MET A 147 7.11 -4.17 12.03
C MET A 147 7.20 -3.11 13.14
N VAL A 148 6.32 -3.19 14.15
CA VAL A 148 6.36 -2.32 15.34
C VAL A 148 7.68 -2.50 16.09
N ALA A 149 8.12 -3.74 16.29
CA ALA A 149 9.39 -4.07 16.95
C ALA A 149 10.60 -3.54 16.17
N ALA A 150 10.58 -3.65 14.83
CA ALA A 150 11.62 -3.10 13.94
C ALA A 150 11.68 -1.56 13.91
N GLY A 151 10.76 -0.86 14.61
CA GLY A 151 10.79 0.59 14.74
C GLY A 151 9.89 1.35 13.76
N VAL A 152 9.01 0.67 13.03
CA VAL A 152 7.97 1.35 12.22
C VAL A 152 6.98 2.05 13.15
N ARG A 153 6.69 3.32 12.86
CA ARG A 153 5.79 4.16 13.69
C ARG A 153 4.64 4.76 12.88
N VAL A 154 4.75 4.75 11.56
CA VAL A 154 3.69 5.20 10.65
C VAL A 154 3.43 4.10 9.63
N PHE A 155 2.17 3.65 9.54
CA PHE A 155 1.75 2.55 8.69
C PHE A 155 0.96 3.08 7.50
N LYS A 156 1.46 2.84 6.29
CA LYS A 156 0.89 3.38 5.06
C LYS A 156 0.08 2.33 4.32
N ILE A 157 -1.18 2.66 4.06
CA ILE A 157 -2.09 1.85 3.25
C ILE A 157 -2.14 2.43 1.84
N GLU A 158 -1.93 1.59 0.82
CA GLU A 158 -2.12 1.99 -0.57
C GLU A 158 -3.58 1.76 -0.98
N GLY A 159 -4.32 2.86 -1.06
CA GLY A 159 -5.76 2.87 -1.39
C GLY A 159 -6.08 3.53 -2.73
N ARG A 160 -5.09 3.88 -3.54
CA ARG A 160 -5.30 4.55 -4.81
C ARG A 160 -6.10 3.70 -5.80
N ALA A 161 -7.12 4.31 -6.40
CA ALA A 161 -8.06 3.63 -7.28
C ALA A 161 -8.77 2.43 -6.61
N ARG A 162 -9.03 2.53 -5.31
CA ARG A 162 -9.82 1.59 -4.52
C ARG A 162 -11.15 2.23 -4.09
N SER A 163 -12.14 1.39 -3.79
CA SER A 163 -13.43 1.84 -3.26
C SER A 163 -13.29 2.37 -1.83
N ALA A 164 -14.25 3.18 -1.40
CA ALA A 164 -14.32 3.66 -0.01
C ALA A 164 -14.41 2.50 0.98
N GLU A 165 -15.14 1.44 0.65
CA GLU A 165 -15.26 0.23 1.45
C GLU A 165 -13.91 -0.49 1.64
N TYR A 166 -13.11 -0.60 0.56
CA TYR A 166 -11.76 -1.15 0.69
C TYR A 166 -10.96 -0.36 1.73
N VAL A 167 -10.99 0.97 1.65
CA VAL A 167 -10.25 1.83 2.57
C VAL A 167 -10.76 1.66 4.00
N ASP A 168 -12.08 1.68 4.22
CA ASP A 168 -12.67 1.49 5.55
C ASP A 168 -12.31 0.13 6.14
N THR A 169 -12.50 -0.96 5.38
CA THR A 169 -12.20 -2.32 5.84
C THR A 169 -10.72 -2.47 6.22
N VAL A 170 -9.81 -2.04 5.33
CA VAL A 170 -8.37 -2.15 5.58
C VAL A 170 -7.95 -1.31 6.78
N VAL A 171 -8.40 -0.06 6.87
CA VAL A 171 -8.07 0.84 7.98
C VAL A 171 -8.55 0.26 9.31
N ARG A 172 -9.78 -0.28 9.37
CA ARG A 172 -10.32 -0.90 10.59
C ARG A 172 -9.49 -2.11 11.01
N CYS A 173 -9.19 -3.04 10.10
CA CYS A 173 -8.38 -4.21 10.41
C CYS A 173 -7.00 -3.82 11.00
N TYR A 174 -6.29 -2.89 10.34
CA TYR A 174 -4.98 -2.46 10.82
C TYR A 174 -5.05 -1.66 12.12
N LYS A 175 -6.09 -0.84 12.33
CA LYS A 175 -6.30 -0.13 13.58
C LYS A 175 -6.57 -1.10 14.75
N GLU A 176 -7.41 -2.11 14.54
CA GLU A 176 -7.69 -3.16 15.53
C GLU A 176 -6.43 -3.97 15.83
N ALA A 177 -5.64 -4.34 14.79
CA ALA A 177 -4.41 -5.08 14.95
C ALA A 177 -3.36 -4.28 15.76
N LEU A 178 -3.17 -2.99 15.44
CA LEU A 178 -2.26 -2.13 16.20
C LEU A 178 -2.72 -1.96 17.66
N ALA A 179 -4.02 -1.77 17.91
CA ALA A 179 -4.55 -1.70 19.25
C ALA A 179 -4.26 -3.01 20.01
N SER A 180 -4.48 -4.17 19.37
CA SER A 180 -4.21 -5.47 20.02
C SER A 180 -2.72 -5.73 20.30
N ILE A 181 -1.81 -5.15 19.51
CA ILE A 181 -0.36 -5.20 19.79
C ILE A 181 -0.05 -4.35 21.04
N VAL A 182 -0.63 -3.16 21.14
CA VAL A 182 -0.45 -2.27 22.32
C VAL A 182 -1.01 -2.93 23.58
N ASP A 183 -2.16 -3.58 23.49
CA ASP A 183 -2.86 -4.24 24.61
C ASP A 183 -2.26 -5.63 24.92
N GLY A 184 -1.27 -6.11 24.16
CA GLY A 184 -0.67 -7.44 24.34
C GLY A 184 -1.60 -8.61 23.99
N THR A 185 -2.64 -8.37 23.19
CA THR A 185 -3.66 -9.38 22.83
C THR A 185 -3.61 -9.80 21.36
N TYR A 186 -2.56 -9.43 20.65
CA TYR A 186 -2.33 -9.84 19.27
C TYR A 186 -2.03 -11.34 19.21
N CYS A 187 -2.84 -12.10 18.48
CA CYS A 187 -2.74 -13.56 18.41
C CYS A 187 -3.16 -14.10 17.03
N PRO A 188 -2.80 -15.36 16.67
CA PRO A 188 -3.11 -15.96 15.39
C PRO A 188 -4.60 -15.97 15.04
N GLU A 189 -5.48 -16.19 16.02
CA GLU A 189 -6.94 -16.25 15.82
C GLU A 189 -7.49 -14.89 15.37
N LYS A 190 -6.99 -13.79 15.96
CA LYS A 190 -7.35 -12.43 15.54
C LYS A 190 -6.80 -12.13 14.15
N VAL A 191 -5.56 -12.55 13.88
CA VAL A 191 -4.95 -12.39 12.54
C VAL A 191 -5.80 -13.09 11.49
N GLN A 192 -6.24 -14.31 11.74
CA GLN A 192 -7.12 -15.04 10.82
C GLN A 192 -8.44 -14.29 10.58
N ALA A 193 -9.08 -13.78 11.62
CA ALA A 193 -10.32 -13.00 11.47
C ALA A 193 -10.12 -11.72 10.64
N TRP A 194 -9.00 -11.02 10.80
CA TRP A 194 -8.68 -9.88 9.94
C TRP A 194 -8.34 -10.30 8.51
N ASP A 195 -7.66 -11.43 8.31
CA ASP A 195 -7.36 -11.97 7.00
C ASP A 195 -8.63 -12.30 6.21
N GLU A 196 -9.61 -12.92 6.84
CA GLU A 196 -10.92 -13.18 6.25
C GLU A 196 -11.62 -11.89 5.83
N ARG A 197 -11.62 -10.87 6.70
CA ARG A 197 -12.18 -9.55 6.38
C ARG A 197 -11.43 -8.85 5.25
N LEU A 198 -10.10 -8.90 5.23
CA LEU A 198 -9.28 -8.32 4.16
C LEU A 198 -9.47 -9.03 2.83
N ALA A 199 -9.81 -10.32 2.84
CA ALA A 199 -10.10 -11.09 1.63
C ALA A 199 -11.44 -10.70 0.98
N THR A 200 -12.38 -10.10 1.71
CA THR A 200 -13.69 -9.68 1.15
C THR A 200 -13.57 -8.50 0.20
N VAL A 201 -12.55 -7.66 0.37
CA VAL A 201 -12.34 -6.47 -0.47
C VAL A 201 -11.31 -6.71 -1.57
N PHE A 202 -11.26 -5.81 -2.54
CA PHE A 202 -10.39 -5.95 -3.72
C PHE A 202 -8.95 -6.29 -3.34
N ASN A 203 -8.42 -7.39 -3.89
CA ASN A 203 -7.02 -7.78 -3.80
C ASN A 203 -6.60 -8.56 -5.06
N ARG A 204 -5.28 -8.78 -5.25
CA ARG A 204 -4.68 -9.57 -6.35
C ARG A 204 -3.98 -10.81 -5.83
N GLY A 205 -4.50 -11.40 -4.75
CA GLY A 205 -3.75 -12.29 -3.89
C GLY A 205 -2.80 -11.48 -3.02
N PHE A 206 -2.35 -12.08 -1.92
CA PHE A 206 -1.51 -11.41 -0.94
C PHE A 206 -0.13 -12.04 -0.85
N TRP A 207 0.86 -11.23 -0.48
CA TRP A 207 2.20 -11.66 -0.11
C TRP A 207 2.84 -10.66 0.88
N ASP A 208 3.95 -11.06 1.48
CA ASP A 208 4.60 -10.30 2.58
C ASP A 208 5.56 -9.20 2.07
N GLY A 209 5.65 -9.02 0.76
CA GLY A 209 6.67 -8.14 0.19
C GLY A 209 8.07 -8.72 0.43
N TYR A 210 9.05 -7.84 0.53
CA TYR A 210 10.43 -8.20 0.84
C TYR A 210 10.73 -8.18 2.34
N TYR A 211 9.74 -7.87 3.18
CA TYR A 211 9.93 -7.56 4.60
C TYR A 211 10.46 -8.74 5.42
N LEU A 212 10.10 -9.96 5.05
CA LEU A 212 10.56 -11.18 5.72
C LEU A 212 11.82 -11.78 5.08
N GLY A 213 12.47 -11.07 4.15
CA GLY A 213 13.73 -11.49 3.53
C GLY A 213 13.59 -12.26 2.22
N GLN A 214 12.39 -12.29 1.62
CA GLN A 214 12.19 -12.85 0.28
C GLN A 214 13.08 -12.14 -0.74
N LYS A 215 13.69 -12.90 -1.65
CA LYS A 215 14.55 -12.37 -2.72
C LYS A 215 13.81 -12.15 -4.04
N LEU A 216 12.74 -12.90 -4.26
CA LEU A 216 11.91 -12.83 -5.46
C LEU A 216 10.52 -12.34 -5.10
N GLY A 217 9.88 -11.59 -6.02
CA GLY A 217 8.50 -11.16 -5.88
C GLY A 217 7.51 -12.29 -6.15
N GLU A 218 6.29 -12.11 -5.70
CA GLU A 218 5.15 -12.95 -6.05
C GLU A 218 4.20 -12.20 -6.98
N TRP A 219 3.69 -12.90 -7.99
CA TRP A 219 2.91 -12.31 -9.06
C TRP A 219 1.45 -12.77 -9.00
N SER A 220 0.56 -11.91 -9.48
CA SER A 220 -0.85 -12.24 -9.61
C SER A 220 -1.07 -13.31 -10.69
N ALA A 221 -1.85 -14.35 -10.39
CA ALA A 221 -2.19 -15.41 -11.35
C ALA A 221 -3.29 -14.99 -12.33
N GLU A 222 -4.14 -14.01 -11.95
CA GLU A 222 -5.33 -13.63 -12.70
C GLU A 222 -5.45 -12.12 -12.88
N TYR A 223 -6.26 -11.71 -13.86
CA TYR A 223 -6.63 -10.32 -14.05
C TYR A 223 -7.79 -9.94 -13.12
N GLY A 224 -7.67 -8.78 -12.48
CA GLY A 224 -8.77 -8.24 -11.68
C GLY A 224 -8.61 -8.49 -10.20
N SER A 225 -9.70 -8.83 -9.54
CA SER A 225 -9.78 -9.02 -8.10
C SER A 225 -9.94 -10.49 -7.72
N SER A 226 -9.20 -10.92 -6.72
CA SER A 226 -9.36 -12.21 -6.04
C SER A 226 -10.21 -12.09 -4.76
N ALA A 227 -11.00 -11.01 -4.63
CA ALA A 227 -11.89 -10.84 -3.49
C ALA A 227 -12.94 -11.95 -3.40
N THR A 228 -13.26 -12.36 -2.18
CA THR A 228 -14.28 -13.38 -1.90
C THR A 228 -15.70 -12.86 -2.04
N GLU A 229 -15.89 -11.56 -2.00
CA GLU A 229 -17.18 -10.88 -2.21
C GLU A 229 -17.12 -9.97 -3.44
N ARG A 230 -18.22 -9.90 -4.17
CA ARG A 230 -18.39 -9.02 -5.32
C ARG A 230 -19.65 -8.18 -5.14
N LYS A 231 -19.51 -6.86 -5.31
CA LYS A 231 -20.67 -5.97 -5.38
C LYS A 231 -21.28 -5.97 -6.76
N GLU A 232 -22.59 -6.09 -6.79
CA GLU A 232 -23.39 -5.88 -7.99
C GLU A 232 -24.13 -4.54 -7.89
N TYR A 233 -24.08 -3.78 -8.97
CA TYR A 233 -24.80 -2.51 -9.04
C TYR A 233 -26.27 -2.80 -9.31
N ILE A 234 -27.13 -2.40 -8.37
CA ILE A 234 -28.59 -2.54 -8.51
C ILE A 234 -29.30 -1.18 -8.58
N GLY A 235 -28.65 -0.10 -8.12
CA GLY A 235 -29.31 1.21 -8.12
C GLY A 235 -28.61 2.24 -7.24
N LYS A 236 -29.34 3.28 -6.90
CA LYS A 236 -28.85 4.43 -6.12
C LYS A 236 -29.68 4.66 -4.87
N GLY A 237 -29.01 4.94 -3.76
CA GLY A 237 -29.66 5.47 -2.58
C GLY A 237 -30.15 6.89 -2.86
N LEU A 238 -31.43 7.14 -2.61
CA LEU A 238 -32.05 8.48 -2.80
C LEU A 238 -32.13 9.24 -1.49
N LYS A 239 -32.59 8.59 -0.43
CA LYS A 239 -32.82 9.25 0.86
C LYS A 239 -32.71 8.27 2.03
N TYR A 240 -32.27 8.78 3.16
CA TYR A 240 -32.29 8.06 4.42
C TYR A 240 -33.15 8.81 5.44
N PHE A 241 -34.17 8.14 5.95
CA PHE A 241 -35.07 8.66 6.97
C PHE A 241 -34.56 8.24 8.36
N SER A 242 -33.70 9.05 8.93
CA SER A 242 -32.96 8.73 10.15
C SER A 242 -33.86 8.43 11.37
N LYS A 243 -35.03 9.09 11.46
CA LYS A 243 -36.02 8.83 12.56
C LYS A 243 -36.69 7.47 12.45
N LEU A 244 -36.80 6.92 11.25
CA LEU A 244 -37.46 5.64 10.97
C LEU A 244 -36.44 4.51 10.74
N GLY A 245 -35.18 4.83 10.55
CA GLY A 245 -34.14 3.86 10.16
C GLY A 245 -34.36 3.27 8.76
N VAL A 246 -35.03 4.01 7.85
CA VAL A 246 -35.43 3.52 6.52
C VAL A 246 -34.63 4.24 5.42
N GLY A 247 -34.09 3.46 4.46
CA GLY A 247 -33.46 3.95 3.24
C GLY A 247 -34.42 3.82 2.04
N GLU A 248 -34.42 4.84 1.17
CA GLU A 248 -35.10 4.84 -0.11
C GLU A 248 -34.08 4.64 -1.22
N PHE A 249 -34.31 3.66 -2.10
CA PHE A 249 -33.44 3.32 -3.20
C PHE A 249 -34.18 3.35 -4.54
N PHE A 250 -33.52 3.83 -5.56
CA PHE A 250 -33.98 3.69 -6.93
C PHE A 250 -33.27 2.51 -7.58
N ILE A 251 -34.02 1.47 -7.93
CA ILE A 251 -33.48 0.26 -8.53
C ILE A 251 -33.37 0.47 -10.05
N GLU A 252 -32.16 0.41 -10.57
CA GLU A 252 -31.85 0.61 -11.99
C GLU A 252 -31.55 -0.71 -12.72
N ALA A 253 -31.07 -1.73 -11.98
CA ALA A 253 -30.73 -3.05 -12.54
C ALA A 253 -30.92 -4.12 -11.48
N GLY A 254 -31.28 -5.35 -11.91
CA GLY A 254 -31.46 -6.48 -10.99
C GLY A 254 -32.66 -6.31 -10.06
N GLU A 255 -32.62 -7.04 -8.95
CA GLU A 255 -33.66 -7.10 -7.94
C GLU A 255 -33.04 -7.00 -6.55
N LEU A 256 -33.78 -6.50 -5.59
CA LEU A 256 -33.39 -6.42 -4.18
C LEU A 256 -34.40 -7.17 -3.33
N HIS A 257 -33.96 -8.11 -2.53
CA HIS A 257 -34.81 -8.94 -1.71
C HIS A 257 -34.55 -8.70 -0.20
N PRO A 258 -35.54 -8.97 0.65
CA PRO A 258 -35.34 -8.95 2.10
C PRO A 258 -34.23 -9.92 2.52
N GLY A 259 -33.21 -9.40 3.22
CA GLY A 259 -32.02 -10.15 3.62
C GLY A 259 -30.77 -9.87 2.78
N ASP A 260 -30.92 -9.22 1.64
CA ASP A 260 -29.77 -8.76 0.84
C ASP A 260 -28.97 -7.71 1.60
N ARG A 261 -27.65 -7.79 1.46
CA ARG A 261 -26.73 -6.83 2.08
C ARG A 261 -26.43 -5.69 1.10
N VAL A 262 -26.83 -4.49 1.43
CA VAL A 262 -26.67 -3.27 0.65
C VAL A 262 -25.70 -2.28 1.28
#